data_be8fec98d44dc1383d11c0cf5d123c9e
#
_entry.id   be8fec98d44dc1383d11c0cf5d123c9e
#
_cell.length_a   1.000
_cell.length_b   1.000
_cell.length_c   1.000
_cell.angle_alpha   90.00
_cell.angle_beta   90.00
_cell.angle_gamma   90.00
#
_symmetry.space_group_name_H-M   'P 1'
#
loop_
_entity.id
_entity.type
_entity.pdbx_description
1 polymer ?
#
loop_
_entity_poly.entity_id
_entity_poly.type
_entity_poly.pdbx_seq_one_letter_code
_entity_poly.pdbx_strand_id
1 'polypeptide(L)'
;MSFVKKPSKKIIWISFFVLLILACTVALSAIYFNSKNEAPIEPAPENIEEIKPSEKGNTGSEETQIDDKNSNKGEINDAVDPTIKPKKDYTQLYPDMYVKRPEKQISPNKTIFLTFDDGPSARTGEVLDILKQKNVKATFFVVGNTSVAGKDYMKRIVEEGHTIAPHTFTHNFKSIYYSVEAYLNDFNKIYTLIYETTGVKPTIFRFAGGSKNSFNKYNYIEIIAEMTRRGFDYYDWNLSTGDAAKKSLTPAERCLSNVLNYSAKYNNAVVLMHDAQPKTTTVQALPALIDGLRNQGFSFQKLSNEIYPVPHSLIKPYA
;
A
#
# COMPACT_ATOMS: atom_id res chain seq x y z
N MET A 1 -76.53 -22.25 -0.97
CA MET A 1 -75.24 -22.41 -0.30
C MET A 1 -74.17 -22.47 -1.38
N SER A 2 -73.42 -21.39 -1.52
CA SER A 2 -72.35 -21.28 -2.53
C SER A 2 -71.05 -21.76 -1.91
N PHE A 3 -70.49 -22.88 -2.43
CA PHE A 3 -69.16 -23.37 -1.98
C PHE A 3 -68.03 -22.59 -2.63
N VAL A 4 -67.38 -21.70 -1.89
CA VAL A 4 -66.15 -21.06 -2.32
C VAL A 4 -65.01 -22.07 -2.21
N LYS A 5 -64.49 -22.55 -3.35
CA LYS A 5 -63.31 -23.43 -3.39
C LYS A 5 -62.09 -22.70 -2.87
N LYS A 6 -61.42 -23.22 -1.83
CA LYS A 6 -60.12 -22.72 -1.35
C LYS A 6 -59.06 -22.84 -2.48
N PRO A 7 -58.25 -21.81 -2.72
CA PRO A 7 -57.18 -21.87 -3.74
C PRO A 7 -56.13 -22.93 -3.39
N SER A 8 -55.61 -23.59 -4.42
CA SER A 8 -54.60 -24.64 -4.26
C SER A 8 -53.26 -24.02 -3.78
N LYS A 9 -52.46 -24.78 -3.00
CA LYS A 9 -51.17 -24.35 -2.51
C LYS A 9 -50.25 -23.84 -3.63
N LYS A 10 -50.33 -24.35 -4.84
CA LYS A 10 -49.59 -23.89 -6.03
C LYS A 10 -49.95 -22.45 -6.43
N ILE A 11 -51.22 -22.07 -6.35
CA ILE A 11 -51.69 -20.71 -6.71
C ILE A 11 -51.16 -19.70 -5.68
N ILE A 12 -51.12 -20.06 -4.40
CA ILE A 12 -50.59 -19.20 -3.34
C ILE A 12 -49.09 -18.94 -3.54
N TRP A 13 -48.33 -19.97 -3.92
CA TRP A 13 -46.87 -19.82 -4.18
C TRP A 13 -46.58 -18.95 -5.42
N ILE A 14 -47.38 -19.10 -6.51
CA ILE A 14 -47.24 -18.29 -7.72
C ILE A 14 -47.55 -16.82 -7.41
N SER A 15 -48.59 -16.52 -6.61
CA SER A 15 -48.91 -15.15 -6.21
C SER A 15 -47.84 -14.53 -5.33
N PHE A 16 -47.20 -15.32 -4.46
CA PHE A 16 -46.08 -14.83 -3.61
C PHE A 16 -44.84 -14.50 -4.46
N PHE A 17 -44.55 -15.31 -5.49
CA PHE A 17 -43.41 -15.08 -6.39
C PHE A 17 -43.61 -13.87 -7.28
N VAL A 18 -44.83 -13.64 -7.78
CA VAL A 18 -45.19 -12.45 -8.59
C VAL A 18 -45.10 -11.18 -7.75
N LEU A 19 -45.56 -11.20 -6.49
CA LEU A 19 -45.46 -10.07 -5.59
C LEU A 19 -43.99 -9.73 -5.24
N LEU A 20 -43.14 -10.75 -5.09
CA LEU A 20 -41.70 -10.55 -4.83
C LEU A 20 -41.00 -9.91 -6.03
N ILE A 21 -41.32 -10.34 -7.25
CA ILE A 21 -40.75 -9.74 -8.47
C ILE A 21 -41.19 -8.28 -8.63
N LEU A 22 -42.48 -7.98 -8.36
CA LEU A 22 -43.00 -6.61 -8.41
C LEU A 22 -42.33 -5.72 -7.36
N ALA A 23 -42.06 -6.20 -6.14
CA ALA A 23 -41.33 -5.46 -5.11
C ALA A 23 -39.89 -5.18 -5.50
N CYS A 24 -39.21 -6.15 -6.12
CA CYS A 24 -37.82 -5.95 -6.62
C CYS A 24 -37.75 -4.94 -7.77
N THR A 25 -38.73 -4.92 -8.69
CA THR A 25 -38.76 -3.96 -9.80
C THR A 25 -39.04 -2.55 -9.34
N VAL A 26 -39.88 -2.35 -8.30
CA VAL A 26 -40.12 -1.04 -7.70
C VAL A 26 -38.89 -0.55 -6.96
N ALA A 27 -38.19 -1.43 -6.23
CA ALA A 27 -36.94 -1.05 -5.53
C ALA A 27 -35.82 -0.67 -6.52
N LEU A 28 -35.68 -1.39 -7.63
CA LEU A 28 -34.69 -1.08 -8.67
C LEU A 28 -35.01 0.22 -9.40
N SER A 29 -36.30 0.52 -9.65
CA SER A 29 -36.70 1.79 -10.26
C SER A 29 -36.48 2.98 -9.32
N ALA A 30 -36.66 2.81 -8.01
CA ALA A 30 -36.37 3.86 -7.01
C ALA A 30 -34.86 4.16 -6.92
N ILE A 31 -34.01 3.14 -6.98
CA ILE A 31 -32.54 3.30 -7.01
C ILE A 31 -32.12 4.00 -8.32
N TYR A 32 -32.69 3.62 -9.45
CA TYR A 32 -32.39 4.24 -10.75
C TYR A 32 -32.84 5.71 -10.81
N PHE A 33 -33.98 6.08 -10.19
CA PHE A 33 -34.47 7.45 -10.15
C PHE A 33 -33.65 8.32 -9.21
N ASN A 34 -33.15 7.77 -8.10
CA ASN A 34 -32.31 8.51 -7.15
C ASN A 34 -30.91 8.78 -7.72
N SER A 35 -30.36 7.88 -8.55
CA SER A 35 -29.06 8.07 -9.21
C SER A 35 -29.07 9.14 -10.32
N LYS A 36 -30.25 9.52 -10.83
CA LYS A 36 -30.37 10.57 -11.85
C LYS A 36 -30.58 11.98 -11.29
N ASN A 37 -30.84 12.11 -9.98
CA ASN A 37 -31.10 13.40 -9.34
C ASN A 37 -29.90 13.94 -8.55
N GLU A 38 -28.72 13.30 -8.62
CA GLU A 38 -27.48 13.93 -8.15
C GLU A 38 -27.04 14.94 -9.22
N ALA A 39 -27.04 16.22 -8.85
CA ALA A 39 -26.54 17.31 -9.68
C ALA A 39 -25.08 17.07 -10.06
N PRO A 40 -24.65 17.42 -11.29
CA PRO A 40 -23.25 17.30 -11.69
C PRO A 40 -22.38 18.16 -10.77
N ILE A 41 -21.37 17.56 -10.17
CA ILE A 41 -20.32 18.29 -9.45
C ILE A 41 -19.54 19.06 -10.52
N GLU A 42 -19.68 20.38 -10.54
CA GLU A 42 -18.87 21.26 -11.39
C GLU A 42 -17.39 21.07 -11.05
N PRO A 43 -16.51 20.90 -12.05
CA PRO A 43 -15.08 20.90 -11.81
C PRO A 43 -14.63 22.30 -11.41
N ALA A 44 -13.82 22.40 -10.36
CA ALA A 44 -13.19 23.64 -9.94
C ALA A 44 -12.38 24.25 -11.09
N PRO A 45 -12.36 25.60 -11.25
CA PRO A 45 -11.70 26.26 -12.37
C PRO A 45 -10.19 26.02 -12.33
N GLU A 46 -9.66 25.44 -13.41
CA GLU A 46 -8.24 25.41 -13.71
C GLU A 46 -7.80 26.79 -14.18
N ASN A 47 -7.23 27.60 -13.28
CA ASN A 47 -6.36 28.69 -13.65
C ASN A 47 -4.91 28.26 -13.46
N ILE A 48 -4.32 27.73 -14.52
CA ILE A 48 -2.86 27.60 -14.64
C ILE A 48 -2.39 28.77 -15.52
N GLU A 49 -1.89 29.83 -14.90
CA GLU A 49 -1.06 30.81 -15.60
C GLU A 49 0.28 30.16 -15.97
N GLU A 50 0.51 30.02 -17.26
CA GLU A 50 1.80 29.66 -17.85
C GLU A 50 2.82 30.78 -17.59
N ILE A 51 3.77 30.52 -16.68
CA ILE A 51 4.96 31.37 -16.57
C ILE A 51 5.98 30.86 -17.57
N LYS A 52 6.15 31.59 -18.68
CA LYS A 52 7.23 31.39 -19.65
C LYS A 52 8.60 31.68 -19.02
N PRO A 53 9.63 30.86 -19.28
CA PRO A 53 11.00 31.17 -18.86
C PRO A 53 11.59 32.28 -19.72
N SER A 54 12.15 33.32 -19.11
CA SER A 54 12.98 34.30 -19.80
C SER A 54 14.36 33.73 -20.06
N GLU A 55 14.75 33.70 -21.31
CA GLU A 55 16.15 33.50 -21.75
C GLU A 55 16.98 34.75 -21.40
N LYS A 56 18.15 34.54 -20.82
CA LYS A 56 19.45 35.13 -21.26
C LYS A 56 20.56 34.83 -20.29
N GLY A 57 21.70 34.41 -20.85
CA GLY A 57 23.00 34.59 -20.22
C GLY A 57 23.96 33.40 -20.32
N ASN A 58 24.59 33.33 -21.46
CA ASN A 58 25.76 32.57 -21.91
C ASN A 58 26.98 32.71 -20.97
N THR A 59 27.73 31.64 -20.73
CA THR A 59 29.15 31.40 -21.03
C THR A 59 29.84 30.41 -20.11
N GLY A 60 30.67 29.52 -20.66
CA GLY A 60 31.84 28.97 -19.99
C GLY A 60 31.82 27.45 -19.77
N SER A 61 32.32 26.78 -20.78
CA SER A 61 32.80 25.38 -20.80
C SER A 61 33.95 25.16 -19.78
N GLU A 62 33.90 24.05 -19.06
CA GLU A 62 35.08 23.26 -18.72
C GLU A 62 34.67 21.81 -18.49
N GLU A 63 35.02 20.98 -19.48
CA GLU A 63 35.04 19.52 -19.35
C GLU A 63 36.25 19.13 -18.48
N THR A 64 35.98 18.48 -17.35
CA THR A 64 37.00 17.71 -16.64
C THR A 64 36.61 16.23 -16.71
N GLN A 65 37.34 15.50 -17.54
CA GLN A 65 37.41 14.05 -17.56
C GLN A 65 37.96 13.59 -16.21
N ILE A 66 37.24 12.67 -15.56
CA ILE A 66 37.78 11.91 -14.43
C ILE A 66 37.84 10.44 -14.84
N ASP A 67 39.08 9.96 -14.87
CA ASP A 67 39.49 8.61 -15.17
C ASP A 67 38.84 7.55 -14.27
N ASP A 68 38.32 6.54 -14.95
CA ASP A 68 37.77 5.30 -14.43
C ASP A 68 38.94 4.37 -14.06
N LYS A 69 39.41 4.39 -12.83
CA LYS A 69 40.22 3.31 -12.22
C LYS A 69 40.26 3.44 -10.69
N ASN A 70 39.30 2.84 -10.00
CA ASN A 70 39.60 2.15 -8.75
C ASN A 70 38.49 1.16 -8.38
N SER A 71 38.67 -0.09 -8.76
CA SER A 71 37.90 -1.23 -8.26
C SER A 71 38.37 -1.56 -6.86
N ASN A 72 37.75 -0.98 -5.84
CA ASN A 72 37.88 -1.47 -4.48
C ASN A 72 36.58 -2.14 -4.05
N LYS A 73 36.63 -3.46 -3.89
CA LYS A 73 35.62 -4.27 -3.18
C LYS A 73 35.56 -3.80 -1.73
N GLY A 74 34.73 -2.80 -1.45
CA GLY A 74 34.36 -2.40 -0.11
C GLY A 74 32.99 -3.02 0.20
N GLU A 75 32.94 -3.79 1.26
CA GLU A 75 31.70 -4.23 1.89
C GLU A 75 30.86 -3.00 2.20
N ILE A 76 29.76 -2.84 1.46
CA ILE A 76 28.84 -1.68 1.67
C ILE A 76 27.86 -2.11 2.76
N ASN A 77 28.13 -1.66 3.97
CA ASN A 77 27.20 -1.67 5.11
C ASN A 77 26.17 -0.55 4.94
N ASP A 78 25.11 -0.79 4.17
CA ASP A 78 24.01 0.17 3.96
C ASP A 78 22.87 0.00 5.01
N ALA A 79 23.22 -0.12 6.28
CA ALA A 79 22.31 0.27 7.33
C ALA A 79 22.11 1.79 7.23
N VAL A 80 20.87 2.30 7.38
CA VAL A 80 20.64 3.74 7.60
C VAL A 80 21.63 4.16 8.65
N ASP A 81 22.52 5.07 8.29
CA ASP A 81 23.57 5.56 9.19
C ASP A 81 22.90 6.03 10.49
N PRO A 82 23.09 5.34 11.61
CA PRO A 82 22.49 5.73 12.88
C PRO A 82 22.97 7.10 13.38
N THR A 83 23.95 7.70 12.70
CA THR A 83 24.46 9.05 13.00
C THR A 83 23.65 10.16 12.34
N ILE A 84 22.78 9.87 11.37
CA ILE A 84 21.85 10.85 10.79
C ILE A 84 20.85 11.27 11.88
N LYS A 85 21.01 12.47 12.39
CA LYS A 85 20.10 13.06 13.38
C LYS A 85 19.17 14.06 12.70
N PRO A 86 17.89 14.15 13.13
CA PRO A 86 17.00 15.21 12.66
C PRO A 86 17.57 16.57 13.02
N LYS A 87 17.42 17.56 12.13
CA LYS A 87 17.91 18.93 12.33
C LYS A 87 17.20 19.66 13.46
N LYS A 88 15.96 19.28 13.75
CA LYS A 88 15.10 19.84 14.78
C LYS A 88 14.73 18.76 15.81
N ASP A 89 14.53 19.17 17.04
CA ASP A 89 14.06 18.26 18.09
C ASP A 89 12.54 18.06 18.00
N TYR A 90 12.14 16.83 17.69
CA TYR A 90 10.74 16.39 17.61
C TYR A 90 10.35 15.47 18.78
N THR A 91 11.19 15.35 19.82
CA THR A 91 10.98 14.39 20.91
C THR A 91 9.69 14.61 21.70
N GLN A 92 9.24 15.85 21.78
CA GLN A 92 7.99 16.21 22.49
C GLN A 92 6.72 15.88 21.70
N LEU A 93 6.84 15.62 20.38
CA LEU A 93 5.69 15.22 19.57
C LEU A 93 5.48 13.71 19.70
N TYR A 94 4.27 13.30 20.06
CA TYR A 94 3.86 11.87 20.14
C TYR A 94 4.84 11.01 20.94
N PRO A 95 4.97 11.24 22.27
CA PRO A 95 5.97 10.55 23.10
C PRO A 95 5.74 9.03 23.20
N ASP A 96 4.53 8.55 22.94
CA ASP A 96 4.21 7.12 22.94
C ASP A 96 4.48 6.40 21.62
N MET A 97 4.87 7.16 20.58
CA MET A 97 5.14 6.63 19.25
C MET A 97 6.62 6.27 19.10
N TYR A 98 7.06 5.25 19.86
CA TYR A 98 8.40 4.69 19.84
C TYR A 98 8.37 3.17 19.79
N VAL A 99 9.36 2.59 19.13
CA VAL A 99 9.51 1.14 18.95
C VAL A 99 10.88 0.69 19.41
N LYS A 100 10.94 -0.44 20.12
CA LYS A 100 12.21 -1.10 20.42
C LYS A 100 12.74 -1.76 19.15
N ARG A 101 14.00 -1.49 18.83
CA ARG A 101 14.69 -2.18 17.74
C ARG A 101 15.23 -3.53 18.24
N PRO A 102 14.80 -4.64 17.66
CA PRO A 102 15.41 -5.95 17.92
C PRO A 102 16.72 -6.08 17.15
N GLU A 103 17.48 -7.12 17.50
CA GLU A 103 18.54 -7.63 16.65
C GLU A 103 17.92 -8.23 15.39
N LYS A 104 18.45 -7.86 14.22
CA LYS A 104 17.90 -8.28 12.94
C LYS A 104 18.58 -9.55 12.42
N GLN A 105 17.77 -10.41 11.84
CA GLN A 105 18.21 -11.61 11.15
C GLN A 105 18.15 -11.40 9.63
N ILE A 106 19.10 -11.99 8.92
CA ILE A 106 19.09 -12.03 7.45
C ILE A 106 18.05 -13.07 7.02
N SER A 107 17.12 -12.68 6.13
CA SER A 107 16.17 -13.63 5.59
C SER A 107 16.86 -14.69 4.72
N PRO A 108 16.34 -15.93 4.71
CA PRO A 108 16.87 -16.97 3.82
C PRO A 108 16.86 -16.54 2.35
N ASN A 109 17.76 -17.07 1.56
CA ASN A 109 17.75 -16.88 0.11
C ASN A 109 16.45 -17.42 -0.52
N LYS A 110 16.06 -16.87 -1.67
CA LYS A 110 14.83 -17.23 -2.37
C LYS A 110 13.57 -16.95 -1.54
N THR A 111 13.55 -15.80 -0.86
CA THR A 111 12.37 -15.34 -0.10
C THR A 111 11.67 -14.20 -0.81
N ILE A 112 10.35 -14.33 -0.96
CA ILE A 112 9.45 -13.28 -1.44
C ILE A 112 8.67 -12.69 -0.26
N PHE A 113 8.61 -11.35 -0.21
CA PHE A 113 7.76 -10.59 0.68
C PHE A 113 6.66 -9.94 -0.17
N LEU A 114 5.46 -10.53 -0.15
CA LEU A 114 4.30 -9.92 -0.80
C LEU A 114 3.82 -8.74 0.05
N THR A 115 3.65 -7.57 -0.57
CA THR A 115 3.20 -6.36 0.13
C THR A 115 2.07 -5.69 -0.62
N PHE A 116 1.08 -5.19 0.14
CA PHE A 116 -0.12 -4.54 -0.37
C PHE A 116 -0.26 -3.15 0.26
N ASP A 117 -0.38 -2.12 -0.57
CA ASP A 117 -0.52 -0.73 -0.17
C ASP A 117 -1.95 -0.22 -0.43
N ASP A 118 -2.34 0.86 0.27
CA ASP A 118 -3.58 1.64 0.07
C ASP A 118 -4.88 0.97 0.53
N GLY A 119 -4.85 -0.26 1.08
CA GLY A 119 -5.98 -0.84 1.80
C GLY A 119 -6.22 -0.15 3.17
N PRO A 120 -7.25 -0.58 3.92
CA PRO A 120 -8.15 -1.69 3.61
C PRO A 120 -9.33 -1.29 2.72
N SER A 121 -9.72 -2.20 1.85
CA SER A 121 -10.91 -2.12 0.99
C SER A 121 -11.56 -3.51 0.83
N ALA A 122 -12.61 -3.62 0.02
CA ALA A 122 -13.16 -4.94 -0.33
C ALA A 122 -12.11 -5.85 -1.00
N ARG A 123 -11.12 -5.26 -1.73
CA ARG A 123 -10.00 -6.01 -2.32
C ARG A 123 -9.11 -6.63 -1.24
N THR A 124 -8.94 -5.97 -0.08
CA THR A 124 -8.22 -6.55 1.06
C THR A 124 -8.84 -7.87 1.50
N GLY A 125 -10.18 -7.94 1.59
CA GLY A 125 -10.89 -9.18 1.92
C GLY A 125 -10.60 -10.31 0.92
N GLU A 126 -10.66 -10.03 -0.38
CA GLU A 126 -10.38 -10.99 -1.45
C GLU A 126 -8.91 -11.45 -1.44
N VAL A 127 -7.98 -10.52 -1.21
CA VAL A 127 -6.54 -10.83 -1.06
C VAL A 127 -6.33 -11.77 0.13
N LEU A 128 -6.92 -11.49 1.28
CA LEU A 128 -6.82 -12.34 2.48
C LEU A 128 -7.33 -13.75 2.23
N ASP A 129 -8.47 -13.89 1.54
CA ASP A 129 -9.03 -15.21 1.19
C ASP A 129 -8.08 -16.02 0.30
N ILE A 130 -7.44 -15.38 -0.69
CA ILE A 130 -6.44 -16.01 -1.56
C ILE A 130 -5.19 -16.39 -0.76
N LEU A 131 -4.66 -15.50 0.07
CA LEU A 131 -3.47 -15.76 0.89
C LEU A 131 -3.71 -16.92 1.85
N LYS A 132 -4.90 -17.00 2.45
CA LYS A 132 -5.32 -18.13 3.30
C LYS A 132 -5.37 -19.43 2.52
N GLN A 133 -6.03 -19.46 1.35
CA GLN A 133 -6.10 -20.63 0.47
C GLN A 133 -4.71 -21.11 0.02
N LYS A 134 -3.81 -20.16 -0.28
CA LYS A 134 -2.43 -20.45 -0.72
C LYS A 134 -1.47 -20.70 0.45
N ASN A 135 -1.90 -20.57 1.71
CA ASN A 135 -1.06 -20.66 2.90
C ASN A 135 0.19 -19.76 2.81
N VAL A 136 -0.02 -18.49 2.51
CA VAL A 136 1.03 -17.47 2.39
C VAL A 136 0.75 -16.33 3.36
N LYS A 137 1.79 -15.82 4.02
CA LYS A 137 1.71 -14.59 4.82
C LYS A 137 2.29 -13.43 4.05
N ALA A 138 1.70 -12.24 4.26
CA ALA A 138 2.03 -11.00 3.56
C ALA A 138 2.10 -9.82 4.52
N THR A 139 2.41 -8.64 3.99
CA THR A 139 2.42 -7.38 4.74
C THR A 139 1.47 -6.40 4.07
N PHE A 140 0.65 -5.74 4.87
CA PHE A 140 -0.32 -4.73 4.43
C PHE A 140 0.08 -3.37 5.00
N PHE A 141 0.38 -2.42 4.13
CA PHE A 141 0.63 -1.02 4.47
C PHE A 141 -0.66 -0.23 4.27
N VAL A 142 -1.37 -0.01 5.38
CA VAL A 142 -2.75 0.47 5.35
C VAL A 142 -2.86 1.99 5.47
N VAL A 143 -3.92 2.55 4.88
CA VAL A 143 -4.31 3.95 5.01
C VAL A 143 -5.48 4.12 5.99
N GLY A 144 -5.81 5.36 6.34
CA GLY A 144 -6.89 5.69 7.27
C GLY A 144 -8.27 5.30 6.75
N ASN A 145 -8.79 4.15 7.18
CA ASN A 145 -10.18 3.76 6.94
C ASN A 145 -10.87 3.47 8.28
N THR A 146 -11.69 4.44 8.73
CA THR A 146 -12.39 4.39 10.02
C THR A 146 -13.76 3.71 9.96
N SER A 147 -14.19 3.26 8.79
CA SER A 147 -15.45 2.52 8.62
C SER A 147 -15.40 1.18 9.38
N VAL A 148 -16.58 0.65 9.71
CA VAL A 148 -16.69 -0.68 10.33
C VAL A 148 -15.99 -1.74 9.48
N ALA A 149 -16.28 -1.79 8.19
CA ALA A 149 -15.65 -2.76 7.29
C ALA A 149 -14.13 -2.58 7.21
N GLY A 150 -13.62 -1.32 7.18
CA GLY A 150 -12.19 -1.03 7.19
C GLY A 150 -11.50 -1.58 8.44
N LYS A 151 -12.10 -1.33 9.61
CA LYS A 151 -11.60 -1.85 10.89
C LYS A 151 -11.66 -3.39 10.96
N ASP A 152 -12.71 -4.00 10.41
CA ASP A 152 -12.83 -5.46 10.39
C ASP A 152 -11.76 -6.09 9.48
N TYR A 153 -11.42 -5.48 8.34
CA TYR A 153 -10.29 -5.93 7.54
C TYR A 153 -8.95 -5.77 8.25
N MET A 154 -8.73 -4.68 9.01
CA MET A 154 -7.51 -4.52 9.81
C MET A 154 -7.38 -5.63 10.87
N LYS A 155 -8.47 -6.01 11.54
CA LYS A 155 -8.49 -7.15 12.47
C LYS A 155 -8.14 -8.44 11.75
N ARG A 156 -8.80 -8.75 10.61
CA ARG A 156 -8.51 -9.95 9.82
C ARG A 156 -7.05 -10.05 9.40
N ILE A 157 -6.42 -8.95 8.97
CA ILE A 157 -4.99 -8.92 8.64
C ILE A 157 -4.16 -9.49 9.78
N VAL A 158 -4.43 -9.07 11.01
CA VAL A 158 -3.68 -9.51 12.21
C VAL A 158 -4.06 -10.94 12.61
N GLU A 159 -5.34 -11.25 12.70
CA GLU A 159 -5.87 -12.57 13.11
C GLU A 159 -5.43 -13.68 12.18
N GLU A 160 -5.32 -13.38 10.87
CA GLU A 160 -4.83 -14.33 9.87
C GLU A 160 -3.28 -14.39 9.80
N GLY A 161 -2.59 -13.68 10.73
CA GLY A 161 -1.14 -13.77 10.95
C GLY A 161 -0.28 -12.98 9.98
N HIS A 162 -0.85 -12.03 9.25
CA HIS A 162 -0.13 -11.07 8.39
C HIS A 162 0.50 -9.94 9.21
N THR A 163 1.38 -9.16 8.60
CA THR A 163 1.84 -7.90 9.20
C THR A 163 0.94 -6.76 8.75
N ILE A 164 0.46 -5.96 9.71
CA ILE A 164 -0.19 -4.67 9.45
C ILE A 164 0.76 -3.54 9.80
N ALA A 165 0.87 -2.53 8.94
CA ALA A 165 1.79 -1.43 9.10
C ALA A 165 1.22 -0.12 8.54
N PRO A 166 1.62 1.05 9.06
CA PRO A 166 1.22 2.34 8.53
C PRO A 166 1.73 2.58 7.11
N HIS A 167 0.84 3.07 6.22
CA HIS A 167 1.23 3.70 4.97
C HIS A 167 1.13 5.22 5.11
N THR A 168 0.00 5.74 5.46
CA THR A 168 -0.32 7.10 5.93
C THR A 168 -1.79 7.10 6.36
N PHE A 169 -2.27 8.15 7.02
CA PHE A 169 -3.70 8.25 7.31
C PHE A 169 -4.48 8.82 6.13
N THR A 170 -4.02 9.93 5.56
CA THR A 170 -4.77 10.68 4.53
C THR A 170 -4.41 10.32 3.11
N HIS A 171 -3.24 9.75 2.87
CA HIS A 171 -2.65 9.51 1.55
C HIS A 171 -2.58 10.76 0.66
N ASN A 172 -2.60 11.95 1.27
CA ASN A 172 -2.47 13.22 0.56
C ASN A 172 -1.00 13.68 0.57
N PHE A 173 -0.27 13.44 -0.51
CA PHE A 173 1.17 13.72 -0.62
C PHE A 173 1.54 15.17 -0.32
N LYS A 174 0.71 16.14 -0.75
CA LYS A 174 0.99 17.57 -0.51
C LYS A 174 0.94 17.91 0.97
N SER A 175 0.00 17.34 1.72
CA SER A 175 -0.15 17.62 3.15
C SER A 175 0.84 16.82 3.99
N ILE A 176 0.99 15.51 3.72
CA ILE A 176 1.84 14.64 4.55
C ILE A 176 3.34 14.98 4.43
N TYR A 177 3.79 15.44 3.26
CA TYR A 177 5.19 15.79 3.01
C TYR A 177 5.48 17.28 3.08
N TYR A 178 4.54 18.08 3.59
CA TYR A 178 4.73 19.53 3.77
C TYR A 178 5.85 19.83 4.77
N SER A 179 5.89 19.11 5.88
CA SER A 179 6.95 19.20 6.91
C SER A 179 7.08 17.87 7.66
N VAL A 180 8.13 17.74 8.48
CA VAL A 180 8.31 16.58 9.37
C VAL A 180 7.16 16.48 10.37
N GLU A 181 6.72 17.59 10.94
CA GLU A 181 5.58 17.65 11.86
C GLU A 181 4.29 17.20 11.19
N ALA A 182 4.06 17.62 9.94
CA ALA A 182 2.88 17.21 9.17
C ALA A 182 2.89 15.69 8.93
N TYR A 183 4.06 15.15 8.58
CA TYR A 183 4.25 13.71 8.42
C TYR A 183 3.98 12.95 9.73
N LEU A 184 4.57 13.38 10.83
CA LEU A 184 4.39 12.76 12.15
C LEU A 184 2.93 12.82 12.61
N ASN A 185 2.22 13.91 12.34
CA ASN A 185 0.81 14.05 12.69
C ASN A 185 -0.07 13.07 11.89
N ASP A 186 0.15 12.94 10.59
CA ASP A 186 -0.57 11.98 9.75
C ASP A 186 -0.23 10.53 10.14
N PHE A 187 1.06 10.25 10.35
CA PHE A 187 1.53 8.94 10.78
C PHE A 187 0.98 8.53 12.15
N ASN A 188 0.94 9.44 13.13
CA ASN A 188 0.37 9.14 14.44
C ASN A 188 -1.11 8.76 14.36
N LYS A 189 -1.88 9.37 13.47
CA LYS A 189 -3.29 9.03 13.28
C LYS A 189 -3.49 7.60 12.79
N ILE A 190 -2.72 7.16 11.81
CA ILE A 190 -2.81 5.77 11.32
C ILE A 190 -2.22 4.78 12.32
N TYR A 191 -1.14 5.12 12.99
CA TYR A 191 -0.54 4.32 14.05
C TYR A 191 -1.55 4.05 15.18
N THR A 192 -2.21 5.11 15.65
CA THR A 192 -3.25 5.05 16.69
C THR A 192 -4.47 4.23 16.22
N LEU A 193 -4.95 4.47 14.98
CA LEU A 193 -6.07 3.72 14.41
C LEU A 193 -5.78 2.20 14.37
N ILE A 194 -4.59 1.81 13.93
CA ILE A 194 -4.19 0.40 13.91
C ILE A 194 -4.17 -0.17 15.33
N TYR A 195 -3.52 0.53 16.26
CA TYR A 195 -3.42 0.06 17.65
C TYR A 195 -4.78 -0.07 18.32
N GLU A 196 -5.64 0.94 18.25
CA GLU A 196 -6.98 0.92 18.84
C GLU A 196 -7.88 -0.15 18.21
N THR A 197 -7.67 -0.45 16.92
CA THR A 197 -8.48 -1.43 16.20
C THR A 197 -8.03 -2.88 16.44
N THR A 198 -6.71 -3.11 16.54
CA THR A 198 -6.14 -4.46 16.48
C THR A 198 -5.34 -4.85 17.74
N GLY A 199 -5.01 -3.90 18.62
CA GLY A 199 -4.10 -4.11 19.75
C GLY A 199 -2.61 -4.18 19.34
N VAL A 200 -2.29 -4.15 18.05
CA VAL A 200 -0.91 -4.24 17.53
C VAL A 200 -0.28 -2.86 17.48
N LYS A 201 0.92 -2.71 18.06
CA LYS A 201 1.78 -1.55 17.85
C LYS A 201 2.68 -1.82 16.64
N PRO A 202 2.45 -1.15 15.49
CA PRO A 202 3.29 -1.32 14.31
C PRO A 202 4.75 -0.98 14.58
N THR A 203 5.66 -1.72 13.98
CA THR A 203 7.12 -1.53 14.15
C THR A 203 7.81 -1.14 12.85
N ILE A 204 7.11 -1.32 11.74
CA ILE A 204 7.57 -0.99 10.40
C ILE A 204 6.54 -0.11 9.69
N PHE A 205 6.95 0.54 8.60
CA PHE A 205 6.05 1.35 7.78
C PHE A 205 6.53 1.43 6.32
N ARG A 206 5.71 2.03 5.46
CA ARG A 206 6.09 2.40 4.09
C ARG A 206 5.66 3.83 3.80
N PHE A 207 6.55 4.58 3.16
CA PHE A 207 6.25 5.91 2.66
C PHE A 207 5.25 5.86 1.51
N ALA A 208 4.24 6.73 1.50
CA ALA A 208 3.37 6.90 0.36
C ALA A 208 4.16 7.37 -0.87
N GLY A 209 4.13 6.57 -1.93
CA GLY A 209 4.91 6.82 -3.14
C GLY A 209 6.40 6.51 -3.02
N GLY A 210 6.82 5.77 -1.97
CA GLY A 210 8.21 5.38 -1.70
C GLY A 210 8.98 6.41 -0.86
N SER A 211 10.12 5.99 -0.33
CA SER A 211 10.94 6.79 0.60
C SER A 211 11.50 8.07 -0.02
N LYS A 212 11.64 8.12 -1.36
CA LYS A 212 12.00 9.31 -2.12
C LYS A 212 11.09 9.50 -3.31
N ASN A 213 10.33 10.59 -3.32
CA ASN A 213 9.45 10.96 -4.41
C ASN A 213 9.48 12.48 -4.63
N SER A 214 8.77 12.99 -5.64
CA SER A 214 8.77 14.41 -5.99
C SER A 214 8.19 15.31 -4.89
N PHE A 215 7.32 14.79 -4.02
CA PHE A 215 6.68 15.56 -2.96
C PHE A 215 7.53 15.66 -1.70
N ASN A 216 8.35 14.66 -1.38
CA ASN A 216 9.16 14.64 -0.16
C ASN A 216 10.65 14.97 -0.38
N LYS A 217 11.05 15.33 -1.60
CA LYS A 217 12.46 15.52 -1.99
C LYS A 217 13.29 16.42 -1.08
N TYR A 218 12.65 17.31 -0.34
CA TYR A 218 13.32 18.23 0.59
C TYR A 218 13.34 17.73 2.04
N ASN A 219 12.38 16.88 2.43
CA ASN A 219 12.17 16.48 3.82
C ASN A 219 12.45 14.99 4.07
N TYR A 220 12.67 14.17 3.01
CA TYR A 220 12.71 12.71 3.18
C TYR A 220 13.84 12.25 4.12
N ILE A 221 15.02 12.87 4.05
CA ILE A 221 16.16 12.51 4.93
C ILE A 221 15.80 12.80 6.39
N GLU A 222 15.20 13.97 6.67
CA GLU A 222 14.85 14.38 8.02
C GLU A 222 13.68 13.52 8.57
N ILE A 223 12.71 13.17 7.75
CA ILE A 223 11.64 12.23 8.12
C ILE A 223 12.23 10.85 8.41
N ILE A 224 13.13 10.33 7.56
CA ILE A 224 13.80 9.04 7.80
C ILE A 224 14.59 9.09 9.11
N ALA A 225 15.37 10.14 9.34
CA ALA A 225 16.15 10.31 10.56
C ALA A 225 15.26 10.28 11.82
N GLU A 226 14.14 11.01 11.80
CA GLU A 226 13.21 11.06 12.91
C GLU A 226 12.50 9.74 13.13
N MET A 227 12.00 9.07 12.08
CA MET A 227 11.35 7.78 12.21
C MET A 227 12.33 6.69 12.67
N THR A 228 13.57 6.75 12.19
CA THR A 228 14.67 5.89 12.65
C THR A 228 14.99 6.12 14.13
N ARG A 229 15.07 7.39 14.57
CA ARG A 229 15.27 7.75 15.99
C ARG A 229 14.17 7.18 16.88
N ARG A 230 12.93 7.11 16.38
CA ARG A 230 11.79 6.48 17.06
C ARG A 230 11.81 4.94 17.02
N GLY A 231 12.77 4.35 16.33
CA GLY A 231 12.93 2.90 16.24
C GLY A 231 12.19 2.23 15.10
N PHE A 232 11.46 2.98 14.28
CA PHE A 232 10.76 2.41 13.12
C PHE A 232 11.71 2.06 11.99
N ASP A 233 11.40 0.95 11.28
CA ASP A 233 12.02 0.61 10.01
C ASP A 233 11.02 0.86 8.87
N TYR A 234 11.54 1.35 7.72
CA TYR A 234 10.71 1.51 6.54
C TYR A 234 11.11 0.55 5.43
N TYR A 235 10.17 0.21 4.56
CA TYR A 235 10.40 -0.71 3.46
C TYR A 235 9.85 -0.16 2.15
N ASP A 236 10.73 0.08 1.19
CA ASP A 236 10.38 0.25 -0.21
C ASP A 236 10.22 -1.14 -0.87
N TRP A 237 10.44 -1.25 -2.17
CA TRP A 237 10.31 -2.48 -2.95
C TRP A 237 11.39 -2.57 -4.03
N ASN A 238 11.68 -3.78 -4.49
CA ASN A 238 12.57 -4.04 -5.61
C ASN A 238 11.89 -4.79 -6.77
N LEU A 239 10.65 -5.23 -6.59
CA LEU A 239 9.76 -5.73 -7.63
C LEU A 239 8.38 -5.07 -7.52
N SER A 240 7.68 -4.96 -8.63
CA SER A 240 6.32 -4.42 -8.67
C SER A 240 5.49 -5.11 -9.74
N THR A 241 4.21 -5.31 -9.47
CA THR A 241 3.22 -5.72 -10.47
C THR A 241 2.93 -4.62 -11.50
N GLY A 242 3.32 -3.36 -11.20
CA GLY A 242 3.00 -2.22 -12.04
C GLY A 242 1.53 -1.79 -11.98
N ASP A 243 0.80 -2.25 -10.96
CA ASP A 243 -0.62 -1.96 -10.77
C ASP A 243 -0.92 -0.54 -10.25
N ALA A 244 0.11 0.25 -9.92
CA ALA A 244 -0.03 1.66 -9.54
C ALA A 244 -0.48 2.59 -10.68
N ALA A 245 -0.56 2.10 -11.93
CA ALA A 245 -0.92 2.93 -13.09
C ALA A 245 -2.23 3.71 -12.88
N LYS A 246 -2.18 5.03 -13.15
CA LYS A 246 -3.28 5.96 -12.85
C LYS A 246 -4.35 6.02 -13.95
N LYS A 247 -4.00 5.76 -15.22
CA LYS A 247 -4.90 5.95 -16.37
C LYS A 247 -5.83 4.78 -16.66
N SER A 248 -5.39 3.55 -16.33
CA SER A 248 -6.17 2.32 -16.52
C SER A 248 -5.64 1.25 -15.59
N LEU A 249 -6.44 0.23 -15.32
CA LEU A 249 -5.97 -0.95 -14.60
C LEU A 249 -4.90 -1.67 -15.45
N THR A 250 -3.80 -2.04 -14.83
CA THR A 250 -2.81 -2.93 -15.46
C THR A 250 -3.45 -4.31 -15.61
N PRO A 251 -3.47 -4.92 -16.80
CA PRO A 251 -4.04 -6.25 -16.99
C PRO A 251 -3.40 -7.29 -16.06
N ALA A 252 -4.17 -8.29 -15.64
CA ALA A 252 -3.70 -9.32 -14.71
C ALA A 252 -2.47 -10.08 -15.23
N GLU A 253 -2.44 -10.39 -16.53
CA GLU A 253 -1.29 -11.04 -17.19
C GLU A 253 -0.04 -10.16 -17.16
N ARG A 254 -0.21 -8.83 -17.24
CA ARG A 254 0.90 -7.89 -17.12
C ARG A 254 1.39 -7.80 -15.68
N CYS A 255 0.49 -7.78 -14.70
CA CYS A 255 0.87 -7.85 -13.28
C CYS A 255 1.71 -9.10 -13.00
N LEU A 256 1.27 -10.24 -13.52
CA LEU A 256 1.95 -11.51 -13.40
C LEU A 256 3.35 -11.48 -14.06
N SER A 257 3.43 -11.08 -15.33
CA SER A 257 4.68 -11.07 -16.10
C SER A 257 5.71 -10.08 -15.54
N ASN A 258 5.26 -8.92 -15.02
CA ASN A 258 6.14 -7.93 -14.40
C ASN A 258 6.90 -8.48 -13.19
N VAL A 259 6.35 -9.45 -12.48
CA VAL A 259 7.04 -10.07 -11.34
C VAL A 259 7.77 -11.34 -11.76
N LEU A 260 7.13 -12.28 -12.43
CA LEU A 260 7.73 -13.59 -12.73
C LEU A 260 8.94 -13.52 -13.65
N ASN A 261 8.95 -12.57 -14.63
CA ASN A 261 10.08 -12.42 -15.56
C ASN A 261 11.32 -11.81 -14.91
N TYR A 262 11.16 -11.14 -13.77
CA TYR A 262 12.26 -10.45 -13.10
C TYR A 262 12.65 -11.02 -11.74
N SER A 263 11.80 -11.84 -11.12
CA SER A 263 12.04 -12.41 -9.79
C SER A 263 13.34 -13.19 -9.69
N ALA A 264 13.73 -13.92 -10.75
CA ALA A 264 14.97 -14.70 -10.77
C ALA A 264 16.26 -13.85 -10.63
N LYS A 265 16.17 -12.53 -10.84
CA LYS A 265 17.30 -11.60 -10.66
C LYS A 265 17.60 -11.31 -9.17
N TYR A 266 16.72 -11.71 -8.27
CA TYR A 266 16.81 -11.39 -6.85
C TYR A 266 16.89 -12.67 -6.01
N ASN A 267 17.79 -12.66 -5.03
CA ASN A 267 17.76 -13.68 -3.98
C ASN A 267 16.52 -13.51 -3.11
N ASN A 268 16.22 -12.27 -2.75
CA ASN A 268 15.03 -11.92 -1.98
C ASN A 268 14.35 -10.71 -2.62
N ALA A 269 13.02 -10.69 -2.64
CA ALA A 269 12.29 -9.60 -3.24
C ALA A 269 11.10 -9.15 -2.38
N VAL A 270 10.96 -7.83 -2.25
CA VAL A 270 9.76 -7.17 -1.75
C VAL A 270 8.93 -6.74 -2.96
N VAL A 271 7.74 -7.33 -3.09
CA VAL A 271 6.86 -7.11 -4.24
C VAL A 271 5.81 -6.07 -3.87
N LEU A 272 5.81 -4.94 -4.58
CA LEU A 272 4.77 -3.91 -4.47
C LEU A 272 3.53 -4.32 -5.25
N MET A 273 2.42 -4.32 -4.55
CA MET A 273 1.05 -4.46 -5.05
C MET A 273 0.14 -3.52 -4.29
N HIS A 274 -1.09 -3.33 -4.78
CA HIS A 274 -2.08 -2.52 -4.10
C HIS A 274 -3.39 -3.28 -3.93
N ASP A 275 -4.06 -3.08 -2.77
CA ASP A 275 -5.37 -3.62 -2.45
C ASP A 275 -6.44 -2.53 -2.23
N ALA A 276 -6.20 -1.34 -2.78
CA ALA A 276 -7.22 -0.29 -2.90
C ALA A 276 -8.41 -0.76 -3.75
N GLN A 277 -9.59 -0.16 -3.51
CA GLN A 277 -10.86 -0.58 -4.12
C GLN A 277 -10.83 -0.85 -5.64
N PRO A 278 -10.12 -0.08 -6.50
CA PRO A 278 -10.11 -0.33 -7.94
C PRO A 278 -9.24 -1.52 -8.38
N LYS A 279 -8.40 -2.10 -7.52
CA LYS A 279 -7.32 -3.04 -7.88
C LYS A 279 -7.78 -4.48 -8.12
N THR A 280 -8.81 -4.66 -8.93
CA THR A 280 -9.39 -5.98 -9.25
C THR A 280 -8.42 -6.90 -10.00
N THR A 281 -7.60 -6.34 -10.88
CA THR A 281 -6.63 -7.12 -11.68
C THR A 281 -5.46 -7.64 -10.84
N THR A 282 -5.09 -6.95 -9.76
CA THR A 282 -4.13 -7.42 -8.77
C THR A 282 -4.64 -8.67 -8.07
N VAL A 283 -5.92 -8.64 -7.64
CA VAL A 283 -6.59 -9.81 -7.04
C VAL A 283 -6.63 -10.99 -8.02
N GLN A 284 -6.99 -10.74 -9.30
CA GLN A 284 -7.05 -11.77 -10.34
C GLN A 284 -5.67 -12.41 -10.60
N ALA A 285 -4.59 -11.63 -10.57
CA ALA A 285 -3.24 -12.12 -10.83
C ALA A 285 -2.65 -12.92 -9.64
N LEU A 286 -3.07 -12.62 -8.41
CA LEU A 286 -2.41 -13.08 -7.18
C LEU A 286 -2.30 -14.61 -7.06
N PRO A 287 -3.32 -15.44 -7.35
CA PRO A 287 -3.19 -16.90 -7.25
C PRO A 287 -2.07 -17.45 -8.15
N ALA A 288 -2.06 -17.05 -9.42
CA ALA A 288 -1.08 -17.48 -10.41
C ALA A 288 0.32 -16.93 -10.10
N LEU A 289 0.39 -15.71 -9.54
CA LEU A 289 1.65 -15.11 -9.08
C LEU A 289 2.30 -15.93 -7.96
N ILE A 290 1.54 -16.31 -6.96
CA ILE A 290 2.03 -17.14 -5.86
C ILE A 290 2.52 -18.50 -6.37
N ASP A 291 1.73 -19.17 -7.22
CA ASP A 291 2.10 -20.48 -7.76
C ASP A 291 3.35 -20.39 -8.66
N GLY A 292 3.42 -19.36 -9.51
CA GLY A 292 4.57 -19.11 -10.38
C GLY A 292 5.86 -18.87 -9.60
N LEU A 293 5.81 -18.06 -8.52
CA LEU A 293 6.96 -17.84 -7.65
C LEU A 293 7.39 -19.10 -6.90
N ARG A 294 6.45 -19.92 -6.43
CA ARG A 294 6.77 -21.25 -5.84
C ARG A 294 7.46 -22.17 -6.83
N ASN A 295 6.97 -22.22 -8.08
CA ASN A 295 7.59 -23.03 -9.14
C ASN A 295 9.02 -22.56 -9.49
N GLN A 296 9.34 -21.30 -9.22
CA GLN A 296 10.70 -20.74 -9.31
C GLN A 296 11.55 -21.00 -8.07
N GLY A 297 11.03 -21.72 -7.06
CA GLY A 297 11.73 -22.09 -5.84
C GLY A 297 11.74 -21.03 -4.75
N PHE A 298 10.84 -20.05 -4.80
CA PHE A 298 10.72 -19.04 -3.73
C PHE A 298 9.84 -19.52 -2.58
N SER A 299 10.27 -19.20 -1.36
CA SER A 299 9.45 -19.21 -0.15
C SER A 299 8.83 -17.84 0.10
N PHE A 300 7.85 -17.76 1.01
CA PHE A 300 7.14 -16.52 1.33
C PHE A 300 7.28 -16.19 2.81
N GLN A 301 7.54 -14.91 3.11
CA GLN A 301 7.55 -14.38 4.46
C GLN A 301 6.85 -13.01 4.49
N LYS A 302 6.42 -12.59 5.68
CA LYS A 302 5.97 -11.23 5.95
C LYS A 302 7.13 -10.37 6.44
N LEU A 303 7.10 -9.06 6.18
CA LEU A 303 8.08 -8.11 6.72
C LEU A 303 7.88 -7.91 8.23
N SER A 304 8.97 -7.68 8.93
CA SER A 304 9.01 -7.27 10.34
C SER A 304 10.28 -6.47 10.61
N ASN A 305 10.37 -5.79 11.74
CA ASN A 305 11.61 -5.12 12.16
C ASN A 305 12.70 -6.09 12.66
N GLU A 306 12.44 -7.40 12.68
CA GLU A 306 13.39 -8.44 13.03
C GLU A 306 14.14 -9.01 11.83
N ILE A 307 13.73 -8.67 10.59
CA ILE A 307 14.24 -9.28 9.37
C ILE A 307 14.81 -8.21 8.44
N TYR A 308 16.02 -8.45 7.94
CA TYR A 308 16.50 -7.78 6.73
C TYR A 308 15.98 -8.54 5.50
N PRO A 309 15.05 -7.99 4.74
CA PRO A 309 14.45 -8.68 3.60
C PRO A 309 15.42 -8.82 2.42
N VAL A 310 16.35 -7.87 2.29
CA VAL A 310 17.34 -7.84 1.20
C VAL A 310 18.62 -7.22 1.76
N PRO A 311 19.80 -7.76 1.43
CA PRO A 311 21.03 -7.03 1.71
C PRO A 311 21.00 -5.71 0.91
N HIS A 312 20.82 -4.62 1.59
CA HIS A 312 21.19 -3.22 1.26
C HIS A 312 20.59 -2.50 0.04
N SER A 313 19.82 -3.13 -0.86
CA SER A 313 19.38 -2.45 -2.09
C SER A 313 18.10 -1.61 -1.94
N LEU A 314 17.33 -1.82 -0.86
CA LEU A 314 16.07 -1.08 -0.62
C LEU A 314 16.28 0.24 0.13
N ILE A 315 17.41 0.39 0.76
CA ILE A 315 17.80 1.59 1.47
C ILE A 315 19.06 2.12 0.77
N LYS A 316 18.96 2.55 -0.47
CA LYS A 316 20.03 3.42 -1.00
C LYS A 316 19.84 4.77 -0.33
N PRO A 317 20.76 5.22 0.56
CA PRO A 317 20.88 6.64 0.80
C PRO A 317 21.22 7.21 -0.57
N TYR A 318 20.37 8.04 -1.09
CA TYR A 318 20.58 8.62 -2.40
C TYR A 318 21.82 9.50 -2.34
N ALA A 319 22.85 9.12 -3.14
CA ALA A 319 23.87 10.05 -3.56
C ALA A 319 23.28 11.20 -4.34
#